data_74b09294da9a18777293279afdc3a12b
#
_entry.id   74b09294da9a18777293279afdc3a12b
#
_cell.length_a   1.000
_cell.length_b   1.000
_cell.length_c   1.000
_cell.angle_alpha   90.00
_cell.angle_beta   90.00
_cell.angle_gamma   90.00
#
_symmetry.space_group_name_H-M   'P 1'
#
loop_
_entity.id
_entity.type
_entity.pdbx_description
1 polymer ?
#
loop_
_entity_poly.entity_id
_entity_poly.type
_entity_poly.pdbx_seq_one_letter_code
_entity_poly.pdbx_strand_id
1 'polypeptide(L)'
;MNLKPWMAAAFIGMAGAAFAQDDNTLSIDGETFVTETAAPSHLENLSTIYSGWRFRTPETQALQIDDFDNPAMIFVDQGMDLFNAVDGTEGKSCASCHTGGPEDFAGLHATMPKVVDGKLVVMEDLINTHRQDVMGAEPLKWSGADMQALVALIGLQSRGMPMDVAIDGDAAPFWEKGKEIYYTRYGQLELSCSNCHEDNYGNMIRADHLSQGQINGFPTYRLKQAKLISRHNRFRGCIRDTRAETFAEGSDEFKALELYVASRANGLDIETPAVRQ
;
A
#
# COMPACT_ATOMS: atom_id res chain seq x y z
N MET A 1 24.77 -30.28 -68.87
CA MET A 1 24.02 -29.20 -68.21
C MET A 1 23.45 -29.79 -66.93
N ASN A 2 24.14 -29.57 -65.78
CA ASN A 2 23.74 -30.10 -64.49
C ASN A 2 23.00 -28.99 -63.71
N LEU A 3 21.71 -29.17 -63.49
CA LEU A 3 20.86 -28.32 -62.64
C LEU A 3 20.96 -28.79 -61.19
N LYS A 4 21.50 -27.95 -60.32
CA LYS A 4 21.47 -28.17 -58.86
C LYS A 4 20.13 -27.79 -58.29
N PRO A 5 19.52 -28.56 -57.37
CA PRO A 5 18.33 -28.15 -56.69
C PRO A 5 18.64 -27.18 -55.54
N TRP A 6 17.89 -26.08 -55.45
CA TRP A 6 17.94 -25.16 -54.32
C TRP A 6 17.10 -25.76 -53.18
N MET A 7 17.75 -25.96 -52.03
CA MET A 7 17.05 -26.27 -50.78
C MET A 7 16.47 -24.95 -50.21
N ALA A 8 15.17 -24.87 -50.14
CA ALA A 8 14.49 -23.84 -49.38
C ALA A 8 14.46 -24.24 -47.88
N ALA A 9 15.17 -23.48 -47.05
CA ALA A 9 15.07 -23.60 -45.60
C ALA A 9 13.79 -22.97 -45.11
N ALA A 10 12.85 -23.78 -44.61
CA ALA A 10 11.66 -23.30 -43.94
C ALA A 10 12.06 -22.80 -42.52
N PHE A 11 11.98 -21.50 -42.31
CA PHE A 11 12.00 -20.90 -40.97
C PHE A 11 10.67 -21.18 -40.28
N ILE A 12 10.65 -22.11 -39.33
CA ILE A 12 9.54 -22.28 -38.40
C ILE A 12 9.69 -21.15 -37.37
N GLY A 13 8.92 -20.08 -37.56
CA GLY A 13 8.77 -19.05 -36.55
C GLY A 13 8.02 -19.63 -35.35
N MET A 14 8.70 -19.80 -34.21
CA MET A 14 8.04 -20.00 -32.93
C MET A 14 7.30 -18.69 -32.61
N ALA A 15 6.00 -18.67 -32.88
CA ALA A 15 5.12 -17.68 -32.30
C ALA A 15 5.05 -17.98 -30.80
N GLY A 16 5.75 -17.17 -29.99
CA GLY A 16 5.57 -17.16 -28.54
C GLY A 16 4.07 -16.88 -28.29
N ALA A 17 3.39 -17.78 -27.61
CA ALA A 17 2.06 -17.52 -27.12
C ALA A 17 2.18 -16.36 -26.10
N ALA A 18 1.82 -15.15 -26.54
CA ALA A 18 1.48 -14.08 -25.60
C ALA A 18 0.26 -14.56 -24.86
N PHE A 19 0.43 -14.99 -23.61
CA PHE A 19 -0.71 -15.20 -22.73
C PHE A 19 -1.37 -13.82 -22.57
N ALA A 20 -2.57 -13.67 -23.11
CA ALA A 20 -3.42 -12.54 -22.78
C ALA A 20 -3.65 -12.62 -21.26
N GLN A 21 -3.06 -11.69 -20.52
CA GLN A 21 -3.31 -11.54 -19.11
C GLN A 21 -4.81 -11.19 -18.99
N ASP A 22 -5.55 -11.93 -18.16
CA ASP A 22 -6.90 -11.55 -17.79
C ASP A 22 -6.82 -10.15 -17.18
N ASP A 23 -7.50 -9.17 -17.77
CA ASP A 23 -7.45 -7.74 -17.40
C ASP A 23 -7.73 -7.46 -15.91
N ASN A 24 -8.16 -8.47 -15.16
CA ASN A 24 -8.50 -8.41 -13.74
C ASN A 24 -7.55 -9.16 -12.80
N THR A 25 -6.52 -9.84 -13.33
CA THR A 25 -5.60 -10.63 -12.52
C THR A 25 -4.27 -9.90 -12.36
N LEU A 26 -3.92 -9.53 -11.12
CA LEU A 26 -2.59 -9.02 -10.79
C LEU A 26 -1.66 -10.20 -10.57
N SER A 27 -0.60 -10.26 -11.35
CA SER A 27 0.56 -11.12 -11.10
C SER A 27 1.79 -10.25 -11.02
N ILE A 28 2.60 -10.39 -9.98
CA ILE A 28 3.87 -9.68 -9.80
C ILE A 28 4.96 -10.75 -9.79
N ASP A 29 5.91 -10.64 -10.70
CA ASP A 29 7.02 -11.59 -10.86
C ASP A 29 6.57 -13.07 -10.91
N GLY A 30 5.39 -13.32 -11.46
CA GLY A 30 4.81 -14.67 -11.62
C GLY A 30 3.98 -15.17 -10.44
N GLU A 31 3.89 -14.42 -9.35
CA GLU A 31 3.01 -14.70 -8.22
C GLU A 31 1.66 -14.00 -8.40
N THR A 32 0.56 -14.75 -8.25
CA THR A 32 -0.81 -14.21 -8.41
C THR A 32 -1.35 -13.71 -7.09
N PHE A 33 -1.95 -12.51 -7.12
CA PHE A 33 -2.46 -11.80 -5.95
C PHE A 33 -3.98 -11.79 -5.88
N VAL A 34 -4.53 -11.91 -4.69
CA VAL A 34 -5.96 -11.74 -4.42
C VAL A 34 -6.30 -10.25 -4.45
N THR A 35 -6.82 -9.80 -5.59
CA THR A 35 -7.25 -8.40 -5.81
C THR A 35 -8.76 -8.20 -5.66
N GLU A 36 -9.51 -9.27 -5.42
CA GLU A 36 -10.95 -9.31 -5.23
C GLU A 36 -11.32 -10.39 -4.23
N THR A 37 -12.17 -10.07 -3.26
CA THR A 37 -12.72 -11.04 -2.30
C THR A 37 -14.08 -10.58 -1.78
N ALA A 38 -14.80 -11.46 -1.09
CA ALA A 38 -16.02 -11.07 -0.39
C ALA A 38 -15.74 -9.97 0.62
N ALA A 39 -16.64 -9.00 0.72
CA ALA A 39 -16.48 -7.93 1.69
C ALA A 39 -16.52 -8.49 3.13
N PRO A 40 -15.64 -7.99 4.03
CA PRO A 40 -15.76 -8.29 5.45
C PRO A 40 -17.17 -7.97 5.99
N SER A 41 -17.67 -8.78 6.93
CA SER A 41 -19.05 -8.70 7.42
C SER A 41 -19.46 -7.36 8.02
N HIS A 42 -18.49 -6.53 8.43
CA HIS A 42 -18.75 -5.19 8.97
C HIS A 42 -19.00 -4.13 7.89
N LEU A 43 -18.86 -4.48 6.60
CA LEU A 43 -19.12 -3.60 5.46
C LEU A 43 -20.51 -3.88 4.87
N GLU A 44 -21.53 -3.22 5.43
CA GLU A 44 -22.92 -3.45 5.04
C GLU A 44 -23.26 -2.97 3.62
N ASN A 45 -22.51 -2.01 3.09
CA ASN A 45 -22.76 -1.37 1.80
C ASN A 45 -21.98 -2.00 0.63
N LEU A 46 -21.13 -2.99 0.89
CA LEU A 46 -20.33 -3.67 -0.12
C LEU A 46 -20.50 -5.18 0.02
N SER A 47 -20.75 -5.88 -1.07
CA SER A 47 -20.74 -7.36 -1.11
C SER A 47 -19.37 -7.91 -1.48
N THR A 48 -18.60 -7.15 -2.24
CA THR A 48 -17.28 -7.51 -2.75
C THR A 48 -16.33 -6.34 -2.59
N ILE A 49 -15.11 -6.61 -2.21
CA ILE A 49 -14.04 -5.62 -2.14
C ILE A 49 -13.01 -5.87 -3.22
N TYR A 50 -12.47 -4.76 -3.74
CA TYR A 50 -11.52 -4.74 -4.84
C TYR A 50 -10.29 -3.93 -4.45
N SER A 51 -9.11 -4.45 -4.80
CA SER A 51 -7.87 -3.68 -4.71
C SER A 51 -7.93 -2.41 -5.56
N GLY A 52 -7.23 -1.38 -5.10
CA GLY A 52 -7.07 -0.14 -5.86
C GLY A 52 -6.40 -0.32 -7.22
N TRP A 53 -5.66 -1.41 -7.46
CA TRP A 53 -5.04 -1.76 -8.74
C TRP A 53 -6.08 -1.94 -9.84
N ARG A 54 -7.21 -2.58 -9.55
CA ARG A 54 -8.30 -2.87 -10.52
C ARG A 54 -8.97 -1.62 -11.09
N PHE A 55 -8.78 -0.47 -10.46
CA PHE A 55 -9.31 0.84 -10.91
C PHE A 55 -8.28 1.65 -11.69
N ARG A 56 -7.15 1.07 -12.05
CA ARG A 56 -6.10 1.77 -12.80
C ARG A 56 -6.21 1.50 -14.28
N THR A 57 -5.66 2.41 -15.09
CA THR A 57 -5.52 2.17 -16.53
C THR A 57 -4.53 1.04 -16.78
N PRO A 58 -4.63 0.33 -17.92
CA PRO A 58 -3.70 -0.76 -18.26
C PRO A 58 -2.22 -0.34 -18.17
N GLU A 59 -1.90 0.89 -18.56
CA GLU A 59 -0.53 1.41 -18.51
C GLU A 59 -0.03 1.56 -17.05
N THR A 60 -0.92 2.00 -16.14
CA THR A 60 -0.56 2.09 -14.72
C THR A 60 -0.49 0.71 -14.07
N GLN A 61 -1.38 -0.21 -14.47
CA GLN A 61 -1.37 -1.59 -13.99
C GLN A 61 -0.07 -2.30 -14.40
N ALA A 62 0.38 -2.11 -15.63
CA ALA A 62 1.60 -2.71 -16.16
C ALA A 62 2.85 -2.34 -15.35
N LEU A 63 2.93 -1.13 -14.79
CA LEU A 63 4.05 -0.71 -13.95
C LEU A 63 4.16 -1.48 -12.61
N GLN A 64 3.16 -2.25 -12.22
CA GLN A 64 3.16 -2.97 -10.94
C GLN A 64 3.37 -4.49 -11.11
N ILE A 65 3.39 -5.01 -12.32
CA ILE A 65 3.48 -6.46 -12.58
C ILE A 65 4.92 -6.98 -12.61
N ASP A 66 5.89 -6.09 -12.65
CA ASP A 66 7.31 -6.40 -12.68
C ASP A 66 8.04 -5.40 -11.77
N ASP A 67 8.83 -5.91 -10.81
CA ASP A 67 9.59 -5.07 -9.88
C ASP A 67 10.66 -4.23 -10.59
N PHE A 68 11.17 -4.67 -11.73
CA PHE A 68 12.11 -3.89 -12.53
C PHE A 68 11.47 -2.64 -13.13
N ASP A 69 10.21 -2.72 -13.55
CA ASP A 69 9.45 -1.60 -14.12
C ASP A 69 8.74 -0.74 -13.06
N ASN A 70 8.63 -1.26 -11.82
CA ASN A 70 7.94 -0.56 -10.74
C ASN A 70 8.79 0.59 -10.18
N PRO A 71 8.42 1.85 -10.44
CA PRO A 71 9.21 3.01 -9.99
C PRO A 71 9.26 3.17 -8.46
N ALA A 72 8.47 2.41 -7.72
CA ALA A 72 8.51 2.41 -6.26
C ALA A 72 9.70 1.60 -5.71
N MET A 73 10.28 0.68 -6.48
CA MET A 73 11.35 -0.19 -6.01
C MET A 73 12.64 0.57 -5.70
N ILE A 74 12.91 1.70 -6.35
CA ILE A 74 14.04 2.57 -6.00
C ILE A 74 13.96 3.08 -4.53
N PHE A 75 12.75 3.23 -3.99
CA PHE A 75 12.55 3.60 -2.58
C PHE A 75 12.71 2.42 -1.64
N VAL A 76 12.47 1.20 -2.11
CA VAL A 76 12.81 -0.03 -1.36
C VAL A 76 14.32 -0.15 -1.21
N ASP A 77 15.08 0.11 -2.29
CA ASP A 77 16.54 0.15 -2.24
C ASP A 77 17.05 1.24 -1.28
N GLN A 78 16.48 2.44 -1.33
CA GLN A 78 16.76 3.49 -0.34
C GLN A 78 16.42 3.03 1.09
N GLY A 79 15.31 2.32 1.27
CA GLY A 79 14.92 1.73 2.56
C GLY A 79 15.96 0.72 3.07
N MET A 80 16.54 -0.09 2.17
CA MET A 80 17.61 -1.03 2.48
C MET A 80 18.89 -0.31 2.92
N ASP A 81 19.25 0.78 2.24
CA ASP A 81 20.39 1.60 2.64
C ASP A 81 20.18 2.19 4.06
N LEU A 82 18.98 2.72 4.32
CA LEU A 82 18.61 3.26 5.64
C LEU A 82 18.56 2.19 6.73
N PHE A 83 18.10 0.97 6.40
CA PHE A 83 18.06 -0.16 7.32
C PHE A 83 19.45 -0.57 7.79
N ASN A 84 20.45 -0.47 6.90
CA ASN A 84 21.85 -0.80 7.19
C ASN A 84 22.65 0.38 7.76
N ALA A 85 22.20 1.60 7.58
CA ALA A 85 22.92 2.81 8.02
C ALA A 85 22.94 2.92 9.54
N VAL A 86 24.12 3.14 10.09
CA VAL A 86 24.30 3.49 11.51
C VAL A 86 23.84 4.93 11.73
N ASP A 87 22.97 5.13 12.75
CA ASP A 87 22.45 6.46 13.10
C ASP A 87 22.26 6.58 14.62
N GLY A 88 22.13 7.82 15.07
CA GLY A 88 21.90 8.13 16.48
C GLY A 88 23.13 7.98 17.38
N THR A 89 22.92 8.24 18.68
CA THR A 89 24.01 8.27 19.68
C THR A 89 24.47 6.88 20.12
N GLU A 90 23.64 5.86 19.90
CA GLU A 90 23.95 4.49 20.27
C GLU A 90 24.80 3.74 19.22
N GLY A 91 25.10 4.38 18.08
CA GLY A 91 25.90 3.78 17.02
C GLY A 91 25.32 2.50 16.44
N LYS A 92 23.99 2.40 16.36
CA LYS A 92 23.24 1.22 15.89
C LYS A 92 22.60 1.50 14.53
N SER A 93 22.34 0.40 13.79
CA SER A 93 21.46 0.39 12.63
C SER A 93 20.27 -0.54 12.92
N CYS A 94 19.24 -0.54 12.08
CA CYS A 94 18.18 -1.55 12.16
C CYS A 94 18.77 -2.97 12.04
N ALA A 95 19.68 -3.17 11.09
CA ALA A 95 20.35 -4.44 10.84
C ALA A 95 21.18 -4.95 12.04
N SER A 96 21.64 -4.07 12.94
CA SER A 96 22.40 -4.51 14.11
C SER A 96 21.57 -5.28 15.14
N CYS A 97 20.22 -5.12 15.11
CA CYS A 97 19.29 -5.86 15.97
C CYS A 97 18.46 -6.88 15.16
N HIS A 98 18.09 -6.53 13.91
CA HIS A 98 17.35 -7.40 13.00
C HIS A 98 18.33 -8.16 12.10
N THR A 99 18.98 -9.19 12.68
CA THR A 99 20.08 -9.93 12.04
C THR A 99 19.64 -10.87 10.93
N GLY A 100 18.35 -11.20 10.85
CA GLY A 100 17.73 -11.91 9.72
C GLY A 100 17.47 -11.00 8.52
N GLY A 101 17.79 -9.71 8.62
CA GLY A 101 17.49 -8.75 7.57
C GLY A 101 16.07 -8.20 7.66
N PRO A 102 15.57 -7.55 6.58
CA PRO A 102 14.19 -7.08 6.50
C PRO A 102 13.15 -8.20 6.61
N GLU A 103 13.52 -9.44 6.30
CA GLU A 103 12.68 -10.63 6.38
C GLU A 103 12.17 -10.91 7.81
N ASP A 104 12.85 -10.39 8.83
CA ASP A 104 12.38 -10.43 10.22
C ASP A 104 11.01 -9.74 10.42
N PHE A 105 10.59 -8.91 9.45
CA PHE A 105 9.30 -8.21 9.45
C PHE A 105 8.20 -8.90 8.63
N ALA A 106 8.42 -10.14 8.18
CA ALA A 106 7.42 -10.88 7.41
C ALA A 106 6.07 -10.93 8.16
N GLY A 107 4.98 -10.56 7.48
CA GLY A 107 3.62 -10.50 8.03
C GLY A 107 3.32 -9.29 8.91
N LEU A 108 4.30 -8.47 9.28
CA LEU A 108 4.05 -7.31 10.14
C LEU A 108 3.07 -6.32 9.49
N HIS A 109 3.26 -6.01 8.21
CA HIS A 109 2.41 -5.05 7.51
C HIS A 109 0.96 -5.54 7.34
N ALA A 110 0.76 -6.86 7.26
CA ALA A 110 -0.56 -7.48 7.12
C ALA A 110 -1.47 -7.26 8.34
N THR A 111 -0.87 -7.10 9.52
CA THR A 111 -1.57 -6.97 10.81
C THR A 111 -1.56 -5.55 11.38
N MET A 112 -1.04 -4.57 10.62
CA MET A 112 -0.99 -3.16 11.06
C MET A 112 -2.13 -2.33 10.48
N PRO A 113 -2.71 -1.38 11.24
CA PRO A 113 -2.40 -0.97 12.63
C PRO A 113 -2.80 -2.01 13.68
N LYS A 114 -2.12 -1.96 14.84
CA LYS A 114 -2.46 -2.84 15.98
C LYS A 114 -2.35 -2.11 17.32
N VAL A 115 -2.98 -2.66 18.34
CA VAL A 115 -2.85 -2.14 19.72
C VAL A 115 -1.64 -2.79 20.41
N VAL A 116 -0.78 -1.94 20.96
CA VAL A 116 0.37 -2.33 21.76
C VAL A 116 0.33 -1.53 23.06
N ASP A 117 0.32 -2.20 24.21
CA ASP A 117 0.26 -1.56 25.53
C ASP A 117 -0.90 -0.53 25.66
N GLY A 118 -2.07 -0.88 25.13
CA GLY A 118 -3.28 -0.05 25.16
C GLY A 118 -3.26 1.17 24.22
N LYS A 119 -2.27 1.29 23.33
CA LYS A 119 -2.17 2.37 22.36
C LYS A 119 -2.29 1.83 20.93
N LEU A 120 -3.03 2.52 20.08
CA LEU A 120 -3.06 2.20 18.66
C LEU A 120 -1.76 2.66 18.00
N VAL A 121 -1.06 1.72 17.39
CA VAL A 121 0.27 1.90 16.79
C VAL A 121 0.18 1.61 15.31
N VAL A 122 0.75 2.46 14.50
CA VAL A 122 0.96 2.28 13.04
C VAL A 122 2.45 2.07 12.73
N MET A 123 2.79 1.74 11.50
CA MET A 123 4.16 1.40 11.12
C MET A 123 5.15 2.54 11.40
N GLU A 124 4.75 3.77 11.13
CA GLU A 124 5.58 4.97 11.36
C GLU A 124 5.89 5.19 12.86
N ASP A 125 4.94 4.83 13.75
CA ASP A 125 5.19 4.87 15.19
C ASP A 125 6.27 3.85 15.58
N LEU A 126 6.17 2.60 15.09
CA LEU A 126 7.13 1.55 15.40
C LEU A 126 8.54 1.96 14.97
N ILE A 127 8.68 2.46 13.75
CA ILE A 127 9.97 2.90 13.22
C ILE A 127 10.55 4.01 14.10
N ASN A 128 9.77 5.05 14.40
CA ASN A 128 10.25 6.19 15.19
C ASN A 128 10.54 5.82 16.66
N THR A 129 9.71 4.94 17.25
CA THR A 129 9.98 4.44 18.62
C THR A 129 11.33 3.70 18.66
N HIS A 130 11.60 2.79 17.71
CA HIS A 130 12.88 2.08 17.67
C HIS A 130 14.06 3.02 17.40
N ARG A 131 13.89 4.01 16.52
CA ARG A 131 14.92 5.01 16.26
C ARG A 131 15.27 5.81 17.52
N GLN A 132 14.26 6.26 18.25
CA GLN A 132 14.47 7.08 19.45
C GLN A 132 14.97 6.25 20.64
N ASP A 133 14.29 5.15 20.96
CA ASP A 133 14.51 4.41 22.21
C ASP A 133 15.70 3.44 22.12
N VAL A 134 16.01 2.92 20.92
CA VAL A 134 17.05 1.91 20.73
C VAL A 134 18.30 2.45 20.06
N MET A 135 18.14 3.38 19.10
CA MET A 135 19.27 3.94 18.35
C MET A 135 19.73 5.29 18.92
N GLY A 136 18.90 5.98 19.72
CA GLY A 136 19.15 7.35 20.15
C GLY A 136 19.16 8.34 18.97
N ALA A 137 18.39 8.03 17.92
CA ALA A 137 18.32 8.83 16.70
C ALA A 137 17.09 9.74 16.69
N GLU A 138 17.18 10.84 15.95
CA GLU A 138 16.04 11.73 15.76
C GLU A 138 14.90 11.02 15.01
N PRO A 139 13.63 11.31 15.35
CA PRO A 139 12.50 10.72 14.65
C PRO A 139 12.45 11.20 13.19
N LEU A 140 12.13 10.29 12.29
CA LEU A 140 11.88 10.62 10.90
C LEU A 140 10.55 11.35 10.75
N LYS A 141 10.53 12.28 9.81
CA LYS A 141 9.32 13.01 9.45
C LYS A 141 8.28 12.05 8.90
N TRP A 142 7.04 12.06 9.40
CA TRP A 142 5.98 11.08 9.15
C TRP A 142 5.79 10.73 7.68
N SER A 143 5.54 11.70 6.81
CA SER A 143 5.44 11.49 5.35
C SER A 143 6.73 11.89 4.63
N GLY A 144 7.89 11.83 5.30
CA GLY A 144 9.19 12.05 4.70
C GLY A 144 9.62 10.90 3.80
N ALA A 145 10.52 11.16 2.86
CA ALA A 145 10.99 10.15 1.91
C ALA A 145 11.62 8.95 2.64
N ASP A 146 12.48 9.19 3.62
CA ASP A 146 13.18 8.15 4.37
C ASP A 146 12.22 7.27 5.18
N MET A 147 11.22 7.89 5.84
CA MET A 147 10.17 7.14 6.53
C MET A 147 9.42 6.23 5.56
N GLN A 148 8.98 6.76 4.42
CA GLN A 148 8.22 5.98 3.46
C GLN A 148 9.06 4.92 2.75
N ALA A 149 10.36 5.13 2.60
CA ALA A 149 11.30 4.13 2.11
C ALA A 149 11.42 2.94 3.07
N LEU A 150 11.57 3.20 4.37
CA LEU A 150 11.57 2.14 5.40
C LEU A 150 10.22 1.42 5.47
N VAL A 151 9.10 2.15 5.43
CA VAL A 151 7.76 1.53 5.42
C VAL A 151 7.56 0.66 4.18
N ALA A 152 8.07 1.07 3.01
CA ALA A 152 8.00 0.27 1.78
C ALA A 152 8.85 -1.00 1.88
N LEU A 153 10.08 -0.90 2.40
CA LEU A 153 10.95 -2.06 2.62
C LEU A 153 10.30 -3.08 3.56
N ILE A 154 9.79 -2.62 4.70
CA ILE A 154 9.12 -3.48 5.69
C ILE A 154 7.81 -4.05 5.11
N GLY A 155 7.04 -3.21 4.41
CA GLY A 155 5.78 -3.62 3.78
C GLY A 155 5.97 -4.68 2.70
N LEU A 156 7.07 -4.60 1.94
CA LEU A 156 7.43 -5.59 0.92
C LEU A 156 7.57 -6.99 1.52
N GLN A 157 8.01 -7.13 2.77
CA GLN A 157 8.16 -8.43 3.45
C GLN A 157 6.82 -9.11 3.75
N SER A 158 5.71 -8.41 3.56
CA SER A 158 4.35 -8.95 3.71
C SER A 158 3.61 -9.06 2.38
N ARG A 159 4.26 -8.75 1.25
CA ARG A 159 3.64 -8.79 -0.08
C ARG A 159 3.12 -10.19 -0.39
N GLY A 160 1.90 -10.29 -0.96
CA GLY A 160 1.21 -11.55 -1.22
C GLY A 160 0.52 -12.17 0.00
N MET A 161 0.71 -11.60 1.20
CA MET A 161 -0.03 -12.04 2.38
C MET A 161 -1.35 -11.28 2.49
N PRO A 162 -2.45 -11.93 2.91
CA PRO A 162 -3.73 -11.23 3.09
C PRO A 162 -3.65 -10.22 4.24
N MET A 163 -4.28 -9.06 4.06
CA MET A 163 -4.51 -8.14 5.18
C MET A 163 -5.43 -8.80 6.20
N ASP A 164 -5.05 -8.69 7.48
CA ASP A 164 -5.77 -9.28 8.61
C ASP A 164 -5.58 -8.44 9.88
N VAL A 165 -6.21 -7.25 9.89
CA VAL A 165 -6.14 -6.37 11.07
C VAL A 165 -7.27 -6.69 12.03
N ALA A 166 -6.95 -6.72 13.33
CA ALA A 166 -7.92 -6.94 14.39
C ALA A 166 -8.85 -5.72 14.58
N ILE A 167 -10.15 -5.97 14.76
CA ILE A 167 -11.18 -4.94 14.94
C ILE A 167 -11.94 -5.10 16.26
N ASP A 168 -11.63 -6.13 17.02
CA ASP A 168 -12.28 -6.48 18.29
C ASP A 168 -11.32 -6.34 19.48
N GLY A 169 -11.76 -6.74 20.68
CA GLY A 169 -10.97 -6.63 21.89
C GLY A 169 -10.48 -5.19 22.11
N ASP A 170 -9.19 -5.05 22.38
CA ASP A 170 -8.56 -3.75 22.65
C ASP A 170 -8.55 -2.81 21.41
N ALA A 171 -8.73 -3.34 20.21
CA ALA A 171 -8.81 -2.54 18.98
C ALA A 171 -10.18 -1.89 18.77
N ALA A 172 -11.26 -2.45 19.33
CA ALA A 172 -12.63 -2.03 19.08
C ALA A 172 -12.89 -0.52 19.30
N PRO A 173 -12.44 0.12 20.39
CA PRO A 173 -12.69 1.56 20.58
C PRO A 173 -12.04 2.43 19.51
N PHE A 174 -10.85 2.06 19.04
CA PHE A 174 -10.14 2.77 17.98
C PHE A 174 -10.80 2.53 16.62
N TRP A 175 -11.26 1.31 16.38
CA TRP A 175 -11.94 0.94 15.16
C TRP A 175 -13.28 1.71 15.03
N GLU A 176 -14.09 1.78 16.10
CA GLU A 176 -15.33 2.55 16.11
C GLU A 176 -15.09 4.04 15.87
N LYS A 177 -14.04 4.63 16.48
CA LYS A 177 -13.64 6.02 16.22
C LYS A 177 -13.27 6.21 14.74
N GLY A 178 -12.52 5.27 14.16
CA GLY A 178 -12.15 5.29 12.75
C GLY A 178 -13.35 5.19 11.81
N LYS A 179 -14.31 4.33 12.15
CA LYS A 179 -15.59 4.19 11.45
C LYS A 179 -16.38 5.50 11.48
N GLU A 180 -16.52 6.12 12.65
CA GLU A 180 -17.18 7.41 12.79
C GLU A 180 -16.55 8.47 11.88
N ILE A 181 -15.21 8.59 11.89
CA ILE A 181 -14.48 9.53 11.03
C ILE A 181 -14.73 9.23 9.55
N TYR A 182 -14.76 7.98 9.14
CA TYR A 182 -14.95 7.56 7.75
C TYR A 182 -16.32 7.97 7.20
N TYR A 183 -17.37 7.90 8.00
CA TYR A 183 -18.75 8.24 7.60
C TYR A 183 -19.14 9.71 7.93
N THR A 184 -18.32 10.42 8.69
CA THR A 184 -18.56 11.85 8.98
C THR A 184 -18.36 12.70 7.73
N ARG A 185 -19.28 13.61 7.47
CA ARG A 185 -19.17 14.57 6.38
C ARG A 185 -18.32 15.76 6.78
N TYR A 186 -17.40 16.15 5.92
CA TYR A 186 -16.42 17.20 6.16
C TYR A 186 -16.55 18.34 5.15
N GLY A 187 -16.18 19.53 5.63
CA GLY A 187 -15.94 20.72 4.82
C GLY A 187 -17.18 21.29 4.14
N GLN A 188 -16.91 22.26 3.28
CA GLN A 188 -17.96 22.99 2.57
C GLN A 188 -18.75 22.13 1.57
N LEU A 189 -18.17 20.99 1.15
CA LEU A 189 -18.82 20.08 0.21
C LEU A 189 -19.62 18.99 0.93
N GLU A 190 -19.55 18.93 2.27
CA GLU A 190 -20.26 17.95 3.10
C GLU A 190 -20.12 16.50 2.58
N LEU A 191 -18.87 16.09 2.25
CA LEU A 191 -18.57 14.76 1.75
C LEU A 191 -17.82 13.95 2.81
N SER A 192 -18.22 12.69 2.97
CA SER A 192 -17.52 11.67 3.75
C SER A 192 -16.64 10.82 2.85
N CYS A 193 -15.79 9.97 3.45
CA CYS A 193 -15.01 8.97 2.70
C CYS A 193 -15.95 8.00 1.96
N SER A 194 -17.04 7.56 2.58
CA SER A 194 -18.02 6.65 2.00
C SER A 194 -18.68 7.22 0.73
N ASN A 195 -18.93 8.52 0.66
CA ASN A 195 -19.55 9.11 -0.54
C ASN A 195 -18.68 8.91 -1.80
N CYS A 196 -17.36 8.89 -1.67
CA CYS A 196 -16.48 8.60 -2.79
C CYS A 196 -16.20 7.11 -2.94
N HIS A 197 -15.94 6.40 -1.83
CA HIS A 197 -15.37 5.06 -1.83
C HIS A 197 -16.39 3.91 -1.70
N GLU A 198 -17.65 4.21 -1.38
CA GLU A 198 -18.76 3.25 -1.37
C GLU A 198 -19.83 3.62 -2.40
N ASP A 199 -20.32 4.89 -2.38
CA ASP A 199 -21.42 5.30 -3.24
C ASP A 199 -20.99 5.54 -4.69
N ASN A 200 -19.72 5.91 -4.93
CA ASN A 200 -19.22 6.39 -6.22
C ASN A 200 -17.93 5.71 -6.71
N TYR A 201 -17.52 4.58 -6.14
CA TYR A 201 -16.37 3.84 -6.69
C TYR A 201 -16.65 3.40 -8.13
N GLY A 202 -15.61 3.32 -8.95
CA GLY A 202 -15.73 3.05 -10.38
C GLY A 202 -16.02 4.28 -11.24
N ASN A 203 -16.51 5.37 -10.66
CA ASN A 203 -16.74 6.61 -11.38
C ASN A 203 -15.43 7.43 -11.51
N MET A 204 -15.39 8.29 -12.51
CA MET A 204 -14.27 9.22 -12.72
C MET A 204 -14.39 10.43 -11.82
N ILE A 205 -13.29 10.80 -11.17
CA ILE A 205 -13.09 12.12 -10.58
C ILE A 205 -11.92 12.80 -11.25
N ARG A 206 -12.19 13.80 -12.10
CA ARG A 206 -11.20 14.39 -13.01
C ARG A 206 -10.62 13.30 -13.93
N ALA A 207 -9.31 13.08 -13.90
CA ALA A 207 -8.62 12.08 -14.72
C ALA A 207 -8.26 10.81 -13.91
N ASP A 208 -8.95 10.52 -12.81
CA ASP A 208 -8.65 9.38 -11.96
C ASP A 208 -9.94 8.62 -11.60
N HIS A 209 -9.89 7.29 -11.57
CA HIS A 209 -11.00 6.49 -11.10
C HIS A 209 -11.04 6.46 -9.57
N LEU A 210 -12.23 6.65 -9.01
CA LEU A 210 -12.48 6.38 -7.61
C LEU A 210 -12.42 4.86 -7.36
N SER A 211 -11.51 4.44 -6.51
CA SER A 211 -11.49 3.06 -5.99
C SER A 211 -12.35 2.96 -4.74
N GLN A 212 -12.51 1.75 -4.21
CA GLN A 212 -13.15 1.54 -2.90
C GLN A 212 -12.30 2.01 -1.71
N GLY A 213 -11.15 2.64 -1.94
CA GLY A 213 -10.30 3.22 -0.91
C GLY A 213 -9.47 2.24 -0.11
N GLN A 214 -9.29 1.02 -0.60
CA GLN A 214 -8.46 0.01 0.06
C GLN A 214 -6.99 0.44 0.13
N ILE A 215 -6.32 0.08 1.25
CA ILE A 215 -4.94 0.53 1.52
C ILE A 215 -3.90 -0.59 1.50
N ASN A 216 -4.26 -1.75 1.00
CA ASN A 216 -3.39 -2.92 0.88
C ASN A 216 -2.13 -2.71 0.01
N GLY A 217 -2.07 -1.64 -0.78
CA GLY A 217 -0.90 -1.28 -1.60
C GLY A 217 -0.05 -0.13 -1.07
N PHE A 218 -0.31 0.36 0.16
CA PHE A 218 0.45 1.49 0.73
C PHE A 218 1.72 1.05 1.46
N PRO A 219 2.80 1.93 1.41
CA PRO A 219 2.85 3.19 0.70
C PRO A 219 2.79 3.01 -0.81
N THR A 220 2.16 3.94 -1.52
CA THR A 220 2.00 3.87 -2.97
C THR A 220 2.87 4.88 -3.68
N TYR A 221 3.50 4.46 -4.78
CA TYR A 221 4.12 5.42 -5.70
C TYR A 221 3.04 6.14 -6.51
N ARG A 222 2.98 7.44 -6.37
CA ARG A 222 2.04 8.26 -7.15
C ARG A 222 2.72 8.89 -8.34
N LEU A 223 2.29 8.50 -9.55
CA LEU A 223 2.84 8.98 -10.81
C LEU A 223 2.82 10.52 -10.91
N LYS A 224 1.71 11.15 -10.48
CA LYS A 224 1.57 12.63 -10.48
C LYS A 224 2.58 13.36 -9.59
N GLN A 225 3.15 12.68 -8.61
CA GLN A 225 4.02 13.29 -7.60
C GLN A 225 5.43 12.73 -7.66
N ALA A 226 5.66 11.67 -8.43
CA ALA A 226 6.93 10.95 -8.58
C ALA A 226 7.57 10.59 -7.23
N LYS A 227 6.76 10.12 -6.27
CA LYS A 227 7.21 9.73 -4.91
C LYS A 227 6.24 8.78 -4.23
N LEU A 228 6.74 8.12 -3.16
CA LEU A 228 5.88 7.38 -2.25
C LEU A 228 4.98 8.31 -1.43
N ILE A 229 3.75 7.88 -1.23
CA ILE A 229 2.73 8.59 -0.43
C ILE A 229 2.29 7.69 0.71
N SER A 230 2.32 8.24 1.94
CA SER A 230 1.78 7.58 3.12
C SER A 230 0.24 7.57 3.11
N ARG A 231 -0.33 6.69 3.92
CA ARG A 231 -1.79 6.64 4.16
C ARG A 231 -2.31 7.97 4.69
N HIS A 232 -1.67 8.53 5.71
CA HIS A 232 -2.07 9.81 6.29
C HIS A 232 -1.96 10.99 5.31
N ASN A 233 -0.93 11.02 4.46
CA ASN A 233 -0.84 12.03 3.40
C ASN A 233 -2.01 11.92 2.42
N ARG A 234 -2.44 10.67 2.10
CA ARG A 234 -3.61 10.45 1.24
C ARG A 234 -4.89 10.91 1.91
N PHE A 235 -5.11 10.59 3.18
CA PHE A 235 -6.28 11.05 3.96
C PHE A 235 -6.37 12.57 3.99
N ARG A 236 -5.25 13.25 4.27
CA ARG A 236 -5.17 14.72 4.20
C ARG A 236 -5.62 15.26 2.84
N GLY A 237 -5.18 14.62 1.76
CA GLY A 237 -5.57 15.01 0.41
C GLY A 237 -7.08 14.92 0.22
N CYS A 238 -7.70 13.79 0.61
CA CYS A 238 -9.13 13.57 0.48
C CYS A 238 -9.94 14.60 1.31
N ILE A 239 -9.57 14.84 2.57
CA ILE A 239 -10.28 15.82 3.43
C ILE A 239 -10.15 17.24 2.88
N ARG A 240 -8.97 17.66 2.40
CA ARG A 240 -8.80 18.97 1.73
C ARG A 240 -9.67 19.10 0.48
N ASP A 241 -9.84 18.02 -0.26
CA ASP A 241 -10.69 18.04 -1.46
C ASP A 241 -12.16 18.30 -1.13
N THR A 242 -12.62 18.05 0.12
CA THR A 242 -13.93 18.45 0.64
C THR A 242 -13.99 19.91 1.11
N ARG A 243 -12.87 20.66 1.00
CA ARG A 243 -12.71 22.02 1.52
C ARG A 243 -12.80 22.11 3.06
N ALA A 244 -12.23 21.11 3.74
CA ALA A 244 -12.10 21.07 5.18
C ALA A 244 -10.65 21.23 5.63
N GLU A 245 -10.48 21.67 6.88
CA GLU A 245 -9.23 21.48 7.60
C GLU A 245 -9.04 20.00 7.89
N THR A 246 -7.79 19.54 7.82
CA THR A 246 -7.45 18.15 7.99
C THR A 246 -6.85 17.88 9.37
N PHE A 247 -6.95 16.66 9.85
CA PHE A 247 -6.19 16.21 11.00
C PHE A 247 -4.68 16.18 10.69
N ALA A 248 -3.86 16.26 11.73
CA ALA A 248 -2.40 16.14 11.61
C ALA A 248 -2.00 14.70 11.27
N GLU A 249 -0.91 14.54 10.53
CA GLU A 249 -0.28 13.23 10.35
C GLU A 249 0.19 12.71 11.71
N GLY A 250 -0.04 11.43 11.99
CA GLY A 250 0.27 10.82 13.28
C GLY A 250 -0.73 11.10 14.39
N SER A 251 -1.80 11.87 14.15
CA SER A 251 -2.84 12.09 15.15
C SER A 251 -3.64 10.81 15.45
N ASP A 252 -4.25 10.75 16.61
CA ASP A 252 -5.10 9.63 17.02
C ASP A 252 -6.31 9.46 16.09
N GLU A 253 -6.80 10.55 15.50
CA GLU A 253 -7.86 10.53 14.50
C GLU A 253 -7.43 9.79 13.24
N PHE A 254 -6.25 10.11 12.72
CA PHE A 254 -5.75 9.45 11.51
C PHE A 254 -5.31 8.01 11.76
N LYS A 255 -4.77 7.68 12.93
CA LYS A 255 -4.46 6.30 13.30
C LYS A 255 -5.74 5.45 13.40
N ALA A 256 -6.78 5.99 14.03
CA ALA A 256 -8.08 5.34 14.12
C ALA A 256 -8.71 5.14 12.72
N LEU A 257 -8.68 6.19 11.88
CA LEU A 257 -9.13 6.10 10.49
C LEU A 257 -8.32 5.06 9.71
N GLU A 258 -7.01 4.99 9.91
CA GLU A 258 -6.16 3.99 9.25
C GLU A 258 -6.56 2.57 9.65
N LEU A 259 -6.82 2.31 10.93
CA LEU A 259 -7.30 1.00 11.39
C LEU A 259 -8.63 0.62 10.71
N TYR A 260 -9.59 1.54 10.68
CA TYR A 260 -10.87 1.27 10.03
C TYR A 260 -10.69 1.00 8.53
N VAL A 261 -9.92 1.83 7.83
CA VAL A 261 -9.69 1.66 6.38
C VAL A 261 -8.86 0.40 6.08
N ALA A 262 -7.92 0.02 6.96
CA ALA A 262 -7.18 -1.24 6.86
C ALA A 262 -8.12 -2.44 6.97
N SER A 263 -9.02 -2.44 7.94
CA SER A 263 -9.99 -3.54 8.14
C SER A 263 -10.94 -3.73 6.95
N ARG A 264 -11.19 -2.67 6.17
CA ARG A 264 -11.99 -2.76 4.93
C ARG A 264 -11.30 -3.58 3.85
N ALA A 265 -9.98 -3.73 3.93
CA ALA A 265 -9.17 -4.49 2.99
C ALA A 265 -8.85 -5.91 3.48
N ASN A 266 -9.36 -6.34 4.65
CA ASN A 266 -9.10 -7.68 5.15
C ASN A 266 -9.48 -8.75 4.12
N GLY A 267 -8.53 -9.65 3.84
CA GLY A 267 -8.65 -10.69 2.82
C GLY A 267 -8.13 -10.32 1.43
N LEU A 268 -7.79 -9.04 1.16
CA LEU A 268 -7.01 -8.66 -0.02
C LEU A 268 -5.52 -8.82 0.26
N ASP A 269 -4.76 -9.29 -0.73
CA ASP A 269 -3.33 -9.41 -0.57
C ASP A 269 -2.64 -8.04 -0.55
N ILE A 270 -1.56 -7.96 0.22
CA ILE A 270 -0.67 -6.80 0.26
C ILE A 270 0.07 -6.68 -1.07
N GLU A 271 -0.02 -5.51 -1.68
CA GLU A 271 0.60 -5.18 -2.98
C GLU A 271 1.80 -4.23 -2.82
N THR A 272 2.21 -3.92 -1.59
CA THR A 272 3.25 -2.91 -1.30
C THR A 272 4.60 -3.26 -1.93
N PRO A 273 5.28 -2.28 -2.57
CA PRO A 273 4.79 -0.95 -2.88
C PRO A 273 4.02 -0.91 -4.21
N ALA A 274 2.81 -0.36 -4.18
CA ALA A 274 1.95 -0.28 -5.35
C ALA A 274 2.16 1.01 -6.17
N VAL A 275 1.74 0.98 -7.44
CA VAL A 275 1.75 2.15 -8.34
C VAL A 275 0.33 2.69 -8.52
N ARG A 276 0.16 3.99 -8.36
CA ARG A 276 -1.13 4.69 -8.52
C ARG A 276 -0.95 6.01 -9.28
N GLN A 277 -2.04 6.53 -9.82
CA GLN A 277 -2.07 7.77 -10.60
C GLN A 277 -1.72 9.03 -9.81
#